data_1400109ed189a6162969ff600a703952
#
_entry.id   1400109ed189a6162969ff600a703952
#
_cell.length_a   1.000
_cell.length_b   1.000
_cell.length_c   1.000
_cell.angle_alpha   90.00
_cell.angle_beta   90.00
_cell.angle_gamma   90.00
#
_symmetry.space_group_name_H-M   'P 1'
#
loop_
_entity.id
_entity.type
_entity.pdbx_description
1 polymer ?
#
loop_
_entity_poly.entity_id
_entity_poly.type
_entity_poly.pdbx_seq_one_letter_code
_entity_poly.pdbx_strand_id
1 'polypeptide(L)'
;FKFYDHPERLRIPLIKRNGVFEEATWDEAYNFIVSEFIRIREQHGPDALGGVSSARCPNEENYLMQKFFRAQVGTNNIDACARVCHSPTALGMQKTFGTGAATNSIDDLRDTHTIMVIGANPTDAHPVTGAKIKQQIMKGKTLIVIDPRRTELARYAHYHLQLKPGTNVALLNMMMHYIVKEGWVKQEFIDQRTEGWEDFKKEVLSVDIAAMERETGVDRNLVREAAKAYATSPAAMSFHGLGVTEHYQGTFTVMQIADL
;
A
#
# COMPACT_ATOMS: atom_id res chain seq x y z
N PHE A 1 2.16 -2.01 26.31
CA PHE A 1 2.48 -1.02 27.35
C PHE A 1 3.98 -0.77 27.45
N LYS A 2 4.84 -1.80 27.41
CA LYS A 2 6.32 -1.63 27.45
C LYS A 2 6.87 -0.70 26.35
N PHE A 3 6.15 -0.54 25.24
CA PHE A 3 6.54 0.36 24.15
C PHE A 3 6.40 1.84 24.53
N TYR A 4 5.35 2.21 25.30
CA TYR A 4 5.11 3.60 25.70
C TYR A 4 6.11 4.10 26.73
N ASP A 5 6.56 3.22 27.63
CA ASP A 5 7.48 3.55 28.73
C ASP A 5 8.89 2.98 28.50
N HIS A 6 9.28 2.82 27.23
CA HIS A 6 10.62 2.32 26.92
C HIS A 6 11.70 3.29 27.47
N PRO A 7 12.77 2.80 28.12
CA PRO A 7 13.80 3.68 28.69
C PRO A 7 14.48 4.61 27.67
N GLU A 8 14.61 4.16 26.42
CA GLU A 8 15.21 4.93 25.32
C GLU A 8 14.25 5.93 24.65
N ARG A 9 13.01 6.04 25.13
CA ARG A 9 12.05 7.00 24.59
C ARG A 9 12.51 8.42 24.87
N LEU A 10 12.58 9.26 23.82
CA LEU A 10 12.85 10.69 23.97
C LEU A 10 11.76 11.36 24.81
N ARG A 11 12.17 12.06 25.88
CA ARG A 11 11.27 12.77 26.81
C ARG A 11 11.51 14.27 26.83
N ILE A 12 12.64 14.70 26.30
CA ILE A 12 13.09 16.09 26.19
C ILE A 12 13.62 16.35 24.79
N PRO A 13 13.61 17.61 24.31
CA PRO A 13 14.21 17.97 23.04
C PRO A 13 15.71 17.70 23.00
N LEU A 14 16.21 17.34 21.82
CA LEU A 14 17.64 17.21 21.55
C LEU A 14 18.03 18.16 20.41
N ILE A 15 19.10 18.90 20.58
CA ILE A 15 19.70 19.74 19.52
C ILE A 15 21.06 19.16 19.15
N LYS A 16 21.29 18.97 17.86
CA LYS A 16 22.59 18.50 17.36
C LYS A 16 23.57 19.67 17.27
N ARG A 17 24.61 19.67 18.14
CA ARG A 17 25.69 20.65 18.16
C ARG A 17 27.01 19.92 17.88
N ASN A 18 27.78 20.43 16.92
CA ASN A 18 29.09 19.83 16.55
C ASN A 18 29.04 18.31 16.27
N GLY A 19 27.90 17.83 15.70
CA GLY A 19 27.71 16.41 15.38
C GLY A 19 27.16 15.55 16.52
N VAL A 20 27.05 16.06 17.74
CA VAL A 20 26.55 15.35 18.93
C VAL A 20 25.16 15.89 19.32
N PHE A 21 24.24 15.01 19.71
CA PHE A 21 22.95 15.40 20.26
C PHE A 21 23.10 15.75 21.74
N GLU A 22 22.64 16.95 22.09
CA GLU A 22 22.65 17.48 23.45
C GLU A 22 21.22 17.76 23.91
N GLU A 23 20.93 17.55 25.18
CA GLU A 23 19.65 17.88 25.80
C GLU A 23 19.42 19.39 25.75
N ALA A 24 18.18 19.78 25.46
CA ALA A 24 17.77 21.18 25.38
C ALA A 24 16.40 21.37 26.04
N THR A 25 16.13 22.60 26.50
CA THR A 25 14.78 23.00 26.88
C THR A 25 13.90 23.19 25.64
N TRP A 26 12.56 23.19 25.83
CA TRP A 26 11.63 23.51 24.75
C TRP A 26 11.84 24.91 24.20
N ASP A 27 12.16 25.90 25.03
CA ASP A 27 12.40 27.28 24.58
C ASP A 27 13.66 27.36 23.70
N GLU A 28 14.73 26.67 24.08
CA GLU A 28 15.94 26.56 23.26
C GLU A 28 15.65 25.87 21.91
N ALA A 29 14.88 24.78 21.92
CA ALA A 29 14.49 24.06 20.70
C ALA A 29 13.65 24.94 19.78
N TYR A 30 12.64 25.65 20.30
CA TYR A 30 11.82 26.55 19.51
C TYR A 30 12.63 27.70 18.94
N ASN A 31 13.47 28.35 19.74
CA ASN A 31 14.34 29.44 19.28
C ASN A 31 15.27 28.98 18.17
N PHE A 32 15.84 27.78 18.28
CA PHE A 32 16.70 27.18 17.26
C PHE A 32 15.92 26.93 15.96
N ILE A 33 14.74 26.31 16.04
CA ILE A 33 13.89 26.04 14.86
C ILE A 33 13.49 27.34 14.17
N VAL A 34 13.02 28.33 14.93
CA VAL A 34 12.58 29.63 14.38
C VAL A 34 13.75 30.36 13.70
N SER A 35 14.92 30.39 14.34
CA SER A 35 16.10 31.05 13.74
C SER A 35 16.52 30.39 12.42
N GLU A 36 16.52 29.05 12.36
CA GLU A 36 16.86 28.33 11.14
C GLU A 36 15.81 28.52 10.03
N PHE A 37 14.49 28.50 10.38
CA PHE A 37 13.42 28.77 9.42
C PHE A 37 13.51 30.19 8.83
N ILE A 38 13.78 31.20 9.67
CA ILE A 38 13.99 32.58 9.21
C ILE A 38 15.22 32.63 8.29
N ARG A 39 16.36 32.06 8.71
CA ARG A 39 17.59 32.04 7.91
C ARG A 39 17.39 31.40 6.54
N ILE A 40 16.75 30.21 6.49
CA ILE A 40 16.48 29.49 5.24
C ILE A 40 15.55 30.31 4.34
N ARG A 41 14.48 30.84 4.92
CA ARG A 41 13.50 31.66 4.19
C ARG A 41 14.13 32.93 3.58
N GLU A 42 15.00 33.61 4.32
CA GLU A 42 15.70 34.81 3.85
C GLU A 42 16.73 34.50 2.75
N GLN A 43 17.43 33.37 2.87
CA GLN A 43 18.47 32.98 1.91
C GLN A 43 17.93 32.32 0.64
N HIS A 44 16.86 31.55 0.74
CA HIS A 44 16.41 30.66 -0.34
C HIS A 44 14.91 30.82 -0.68
N GLY A 45 14.19 31.69 0.01
CA GLY A 45 12.75 31.90 -0.15
C GLY A 45 11.89 30.90 0.66
N PRO A 46 10.57 31.17 0.79
CA PRO A 46 9.68 30.35 1.59
C PRO A 46 9.51 28.92 1.08
N ASP A 47 9.65 28.70 -0.23
CA ASP A 47 9.48 27.39 -0.85
C ASP A 47 10.65 26.43 -0.61
N ALA A 48 11.74 26.91 0.02
CA ALA A 48 12.81 26.05 0.53
C ALA A 48 12.41 25.31 1.82
N LEU A 49 11.26 25.64 2.41
CA LEU A 49 10.68 24.99 3.58
C LEU A 49 9.47 24.16 3.17
N GLY A 50 9.25 23.06 3.85
CA GLY A 50 8.10 22.20 3.63
C GLY A 50 7.71 21.43 4.90
N GLY A 51 6.49 20.94 4.95
CA GLY A 51 5.98 20.17 6.05
C GLY A 51 5.14 18.96 5.62
N VAL A 52 5.17 17.92 6.44
CA VAL A 52 4.32 16.74 6.27
C VAL A 52 3.55 16.50 7.56
N SER A 53 2.22 16.52 7.48
CA SER A 53 1.34 16.18 8.59
C SER A 53 0.98 14.69 8.59
N SER A 54 0.25 14.25 9.59
CA SER A 54 -0.09 12.83 9.76
C SER A 54 -1.58 12.62 9.97
N ALA A 55 -2.12 11.54 9.37
CA ALA A 55 -3.48 11.07 9.65
C ALA A 55 -3.66 10.54 11.09
N ARG A 56 -2.58 10.43 11.87
CA ARG A 56 -2.60 10.05 13.30
C ARG A 56 -2.71 11.26 14.23
N CYS A 57 -2.73 12.47 13.67
CA CYS A 57 -2.98 13.71 14.39
C CYS A 57 -4.48 14.06 14.34
N PRO A 58 -5.03 14.75 15.35
CA PRO A 58 -6.36 15.34 15.30
C PRO A 58 -6.50 16.33 14.13
N ASN A 59 -7.74 16.60 13.75
CA ASN A 59 -8.02 17.56 12.67
C ASN A 59 -7.49 18.97 12.98
N GLU A 60 -7.54 19.34 14.26
CA GLU A 60 -7.07 20.65 14.77
C GLU A 60 -5.57 20.82 14.53
N GLU A 61 -4.77 19.78 14.81
CA GLU A 61 -3.32 19.82 14.58
C GLU A 61 -2.99 19.87 13.09
N ASN A 62 -3.70 19.12 12.26
CA ASN A 62 -3.55 19.18 10.80
C ASN A 62 -3.94 20.57 10.25
N TYR A 63 -4.99 21.17 10.77
CA TYR A 63 -5.38 22.54 10.42
C TYR A 63 -4.30 23.56 10.84
N LEU A 64 -3.80 23.48 12.07
CA LEU A 64 -2.75 24.37 12.57
C LEU A 64 -1.46 24.25 11.77
N MET A 65 -1.08 23.03 11.40
CA MET A 65 0.09 22.77 10.55
C MET A 65 -0.05 23.45 9.18
N GLN A 66 -1.20 23.29 8.54
CA GLN A 66 -1.47 23.96 7.25
C GLN A 66 -1.48 25.50 7.40
N LYS A 67 -2.12 26.00 8.45
CA LYS A 67 -2.16 27.45 8.73
C LYS A 67 -0.75 28.00 8.96
N PHE A 68 0.08 27.30 9.73
CA PHE A 68 1.46 27.68 10.00
C PHE A 68 2.28 27.80 8.70
N PHE A 69 2.29 26.77 7.86
CA PHE A 69 3.06 26.80 6.62
C PHE A 69 2.54 27.86 5.64
N ARG A 70 1.24 27.96 5.45
CA ARG A 70 0.65 28.91 4.49
C ARG A 70 0.70 30.37 4.96
N ALA A 71 0.36 30.61 6.23
CA ALA A 71 0.24 31.99 6.73
C ALA A 71 1.53 32.53 7.32
N GLN A 72 2.35 31.71 7.99
CA GLN A 72 3.57 32.19 8.67
C GLN A 72 4.82 31.94 7.84
N VAL A 73 5.00 30.74 7.30
CA VAL A 73 6.14 30.43 6.43
C VAL A 73 5.96 31.05 5.06
N GLY A 74 4.74 31.06 4.52
CA GLY A 74 4.40 31.65 3.22
C GLY A 74 4.56 30.69 2.05
N THR A 75 4.41 29.37 2.28
CA THR A 75 4.51 28.35 1.23
C THR A 75 3.32 27.38 1.26
N ASN A 76 3.01 26.80 0.09
CA ASN A 76 2.07 25.68 -0.05
C ASN A 76 2.75 24.31 0.00
N ASN A 77 4.03 24.21 0.32
CA ASN A 77 4.79 22.98 0.45
C ASN A 77 4.40 22.24 1.74
N ILE A 78 3.14 21.89 1.86
CA ILE A 78 2.56 21.12 2.96
C ILE A 78 1.72 19.99 2.41
N ASP A 79 1.97 18.76 2.85
CA ASP A 79 1.22 17.59 2.47
C ASP A 79 1.00 16.66 3.68
N ALA A 80 0.35 15.55 3.48
CA ALA A 80 0.05 14.57 4.51
C ALA A 80 0.67 13.20 4.19
N CYS A 81 0.79 12.37 5.20
CA CYS A 81 1.27 11.00 5.07
C CYS A 81 0.47 10.19 4.02
N ALA A 82 -0.81 10.53 3.82
CA ALA A 82 -1.67 9.86 2.83
C ALA A 82 -1.14 9.94 1.40
N ARG A 83 -0.31 10.94 1.07
CA ARG A 83 0.32 11.09 -0.26
C ARG A 83 1.04 9.81 -0.71
N VAL A 84 1.79 9.21 0.19
CA VAL A 84 2.57 7.99 -0.08
C VAL A 84 1.82 6.74 0.38
N CYS A 85 1.01 6.86 1.43
CA CYS A 85 0.33 5.76 2.09
C CYS A 85 -0.76 5.14 1.20
N HIS A 86 -1.89 5.82 1.01
CA HIS A 86 -3.06 5.30 0.30
C HIS A 86 -3.68 6.25 -0.74
N SER A 87 -3.06 7.41 -1.04
CA SER A 87 -3.47 8.18 -2.22
C SER A 87 -3.34 7.37 -3.52
N PRO A 88 -2.31 6.50 -3.68
CA PRO A 88 -2.26 5.58 -4.80
C PRO A 88 -3.45 4.61 -4.87
N THR A 89 -3.95 4.12 -3.73
CA THR A 89 -5.17 3.30 -3.67
C THR A 89 -6.39 4.09 -4.14
N ALA A 90 -6.59 5.28 -3.56
CA ALA A 90 -7.75 6.11 -3.90
C ALA A 90 -7.75 6.47 -5.39
N LEU A 91 -6.60 6.87 -5.94
CA LEU A 91 -6.48 7.22 -7.35
C LEU A 91 -6.64 6.01 -8.27
N GLY A 92 -6.02 4.88 -7.95
CA GLY A 92 -6.12 3.66 -8.75
C GLY A 92 -7.55 3.15 -8.81
N MET A 93 -8.22 3.03 -7.66
CA MET A 93 -9.62 2.60 -7.59
C MET A 93 -10.58 3.61 -8.24
N GLN A 94 -10.33 4.91 -8.10
CA GLN A 94 -11.13 5.92 -8.79
C GLN A 94 -11.03 5.80 -10.31
N LYS A 95 -9.86 5.46 -10.84
CA LYS A 95 -9.67 5.26 -12.29
C LYS A 95 -10.33 3.99 -12.80
N THR A 96 -10.40 2.93 -11.99
CA THR A 96 -10.96 1.63 -12.40
C THR A 96 -12.45 1.51 -12.05
N PHE A 97 -12.83 1.88 -10.82
CA PHE A 97 -14.21 1.70 -10.33
C PHE A 97 -15.03 3.01 -10.25
N GLY A 98 -14.40 4.17 -10.54
CA GLY A 98 -15.04 5.48 -10.39
C GLY A 98 -15.14 5.96 -8.93
N THR A 99 -14.66 5.21 -7.96
CA THR A 99 -14.66 5.56 -6.53
C THR A 99 -13.38 5.07 -5.85
N GLY A 100 -12.83 5.87 -4.93
CA GLY A 100 -11.63 5.50 -4.15
C GLY A 100 -11.92 4.71 -2.87
N ALA A 101 -13.16 4.27 -2.66
CA ALA A 101 -13.57 3.53 -1.48
C ALA A 101 -13.45 2.00 -1.67
N ALA A 102 -13.31 1.26 -0.55
CA ALA A 102 -13.34 -0.19 -0.57
C ALA A 102 -14.65 -0.72 -1.19
N THR A 103 -14.56 -1.74 -2.03
CA THR A 103 -15.72 -2.33 -2.72
C THR A 103 -16.53 -3.27 -1.83
N ASN A 104 -15.92 -3.77 -0.74
CA ASN A 104 -16.50 -4.80 0.13
C ASN A 104 -16.33 -4.44 1.61
N SER A 105 -17.21 -4.97 2.44
CA SER A 105 -17.06 -4.95 3.88
C SER A 105 -16.14 -6.09 4.36
N ILE A 106 -15.57 -5.96 5.57
CA ILE A 106 -14.77 -7.05 6.17
C ILE A 106 -15.63 -8.29 6.47
N ASP A 107 -16.94 -8.12 6.64
CA ASP A 107 -17.85 -9.23 6.94
C ASP A 107 -18.11 -10.11 5.72
N ASP A 108 -17.92 -9.59 4.50
CA ASP A 108 -18.02 -10.36 3.24
C ASP A 108 -16.97 -11.48 3.13
N LEU A 109 -15.96 -11.46 4.00
CA LEU A 109 -15.05 -12.60 4.20
C LEU A 109 -15.79 -13.92 4.50
N ARG A 110 -17.01 -13.86 5.05
CA ARG A 110 -17.79 -15.06 5.36
C ARG A 110 -18.26 -15.80 4.10
N ASP A 111 -18.51 -15.07 3.04
CA ASP A 111 -19.05 -15.57 1.77
C ASP A 111 -17.96 -15.77 0.71
N THR A 112 -16.73 -15.35 1.01
CA THR A 112 -15.55 -15.52 0.15
C THR A 112 -15.04 -16.97 0.19
N HIS A 113 -14.56 -17.49 -0.95
CA HIS A 113 -13.94 -18.81 -1.06
C HIS A 113 -12.41 -18.73 -1.23
N THR A 114 -11.93 -17.70 -1.90
CA THR A 114 -10.50 -17.44 -2.08
C THR A 114 -10.15 -16.04 -1.58
N ILE A 115 -9.14 -15.94 -0.73
CA ILE A 115 -8.63 -14.70 -0.15
C ILE A 115 -7.23 -14.47 -0.69
N MET A 116 -6.99 -13.29 -1.25
CA MET A 116 -5.66 -12.85 -1.67
C MET A 116 -5.20 -11.70 -0.77
N VAL A 117 -4.01 -11.81 -0.20
CA VAL A 117 -3.37 -10.75 0.60
C VAL A 117 -2.08 -10.35 -0.10
N ILE A 118 -2.00 -9.11 -0.57
CA ILE A 118 -0.85 -8.60 -1.32
C ILE A 118 -0.23 -7.38 -0.65
N GLY A 119 1.08 -7.44 -0.38
CA GLY A 119 1.83 -6.34 0.23
C GLY A 119 1.24 -5.85 1.56
N ALA A 120 0.67 -6.77 2.34
CA ALA A 120 -0.01 -6.47 3.60
C ALA A 120 0.28 -7.54 4.67
N ASN A 121 0.39 -7.09 5.91
CA ASN A 121 0.52 -7.99 7.07
C ASN A 121 -0.59 -7.68 8.10
N PRO A 122 -1.84 -8.10 7.82
CA PRO A 122 -2.96 -7.76 8.68
C PRO A 122 -2.89 -8.39 10.07
N THR A 123 -2.10 -9.44 10.28
CA THR A 123 -1.92 -10.01 11.63
C THR A 123 -1.21 -9.04 12.59
N ASP A 124 -0.33 -8.19 12.07
CA ASP A 124 0.38 -7.18 12.86
C ASP A 124 -0.32 -5.82 12.80
N ALA A 125 -0.69 -5.36 11.59
CA ALA A 125 -1.21 -4.01 11.38
C ALA A 125 -2.73 -3.88 11.63
N HIS A 126 -3.49 -4.95 11.42
CA HIS A 126 -4.95 -5.00 11.55
C HIS A 126 -5.38 -6.32 12.20
N PRO A 127 -5.04 -6.57 13.50
CA PRO A 127 -5.11 -7.89 14.12
C PRO A 127 -6.52 -8.51 14.11
N VAL A 128 -7.57 -7.69 14.19
CA VAL A 128 -8.96 -8.19 14.09
C VAL A 128 -9.25 -8.73 12.70
N THR A 129 -8.84 -8.04 11.65
CA THR A 129 -8.96 -8.52 10.26
C THR A 129 -8.10 -9.76 10.03
N GLY A 130 -6.87 -9.76 10.53
CA GLY A 130 -5.99 -10.93 10.46
C GLY A 130 -6.59 -12.16 11.14
N ALA A 131 -7.23 -11.98 12.30
CA ALA A 131 -7.94 -13.06 13.00
C ALA A 131 -9.14 -13.57 12.19
N LYS A 132 -9.95 -12.68 11.60
CA LYS A 132 -11.07 -13.05 10.72
C LYS A 132 -10.58 -13.84 9.49
N ILE A 133 -9.49 -13.43 8.85
CA ILE A 133 -8.88 -14.16 7.73
C ILE A 133 -8.47 -15.57 8.19
N LYS A 134 -7.70 -15.69 9.28
CA LYS A 134 -7.29 -16.99 9.82
C LYS A 134 -8.47 -17.92 10.11
N GLN A 135 -9.57 -17.39 10.68
CA GLN A 135 -10.78 -18.15 10.90
C GLN A 135 -11.38 -18.72 9.60
N GLN A 136 -11.33 -17.96 8.50
CA GLN A 136 -11.83 -18.45 7.21
C GLN A 136 -10.92 -19.55 6.62
N ILE A 137 -9.60 -19.42 6.79
CA ILE A 137 -8.65 -20.46 6.38
C ILE A 137 -8.90 -21.77 7.14
N MET A 138 -9.12 -21.69 8.45
CA MET A 138 -9.47 -22.85 9.27
C MET A 138 -10.78 -23.54 8.84
N LYS A 139 -11.66 -22.83 8.12
CA LYS A 139 -12.86 -23.38 7.50
C LYS A 139 -12.63 -23.96 6.10
N GLY A 140 -11.37 -24.05 5.66
CA GLY A 140 -11.01 -24.66 4.37
C GLY A 140 -11.00 -23.70 3.19
N LYS A 141 -11.02 -22.36 3.41
CA LYS A 141 -10.92 -21.38 2.31
C LYS A 141 -9.49 -21.25 1.81
N THR A 142 -9.33 -20.98 0.53
CA THR A 142 -8.03 -20.79 -0.11
C THR A 142 -7.40 -19.47 0.26
N LEU A 143 -6.11 -19.45 0.60
CA LEU A 143 -5.33 -18.24 0.85
C LEU A 143 -4.17 -18.15 -0.13
N ILE A 144 -4.07 -17.00 -0.80
CA ILE A 144 -2.93 -16.57 -1.62
C ILE A 144 -2.26 -15.41 -0.88
N VAL A 145 -0.96 -15.49 -0.64
CA VAL A 145 -0.17 -14.39 -0.07
C VAL A 145 0.90 -13.98 -1.06
N ILE A 146 0.94 -12.69 -1.37
CA ILE A 146 1.92 -12.05 -2.25
C ILE A 146 2.72 -11.07 -1.39
N ASP A 147 3.86 -11.49 -0.90
CA ASP A 147 4.71 -10.69 -0.01
C ASP A 147 6.16 -11.20 -0.06
N PRO A 148 7.17 -10.33 -0.13
CA PRO A 148 8.58 -10.74 -0.09
C PRO A 148 8.96 -11.40 1.24
N ARG A 149 8.22 -11.11 2.32
CA ARG A 149 8.44 -11.70 3.64
C ARG A 149 7.53 -12.89 3.87
N ARG A 150 8.04 -13.87 4.59
CA ARG A 150 7.22 -14.98 5.09
C ARG A 150 6.45 -14.51 6.34
N THR A 151 5.41 -13.68 6.13
CA THR A 151 4.51 -13.21 7.18
C THR A 151 3.81 -14.35 7.91
N GLU A 152 3.10 -14.04 9.00
CA GLU A 152 2.32 -15.08 9.70
C GLU A 152 1.30 -15.75 8.77
N LEU A 153 0.55 -14.97 7.98
CA LEU A 153 -0.43 -15.51 7.02
C LEU A 153 0.22 -16.36 5.94
N ALA A 154 1.44 -16.03 5.49
CA ALA A 154 2.16 -16.81 4.50
C ALA A 154 2.48 -18.25 4.97
N ARG A 155 2.49 -18.51 6.30
CA ARG A 155 2.67 -19.86 6.85
C ARG A 155 1.44 -20.74 6.67
N TYR A 156 0.28 -20.13 6.47
CA TYR A 156 -1.01 -20.80 6.27
C TYR A 156 -1.47 -20.72 4.80
N ALA A 157 -0.71 -20.03 3.95
CA ALA A 157 -1.08 -19.82 2.55
C ALA A 157 -1.00 -21.12 1.76
N HIS A 158 -1.99 -21.34 0.90
CA HIS A 158 -1.95 -22.38 -0.13
C HIS A 158 -0.95 -22.00 -1.22
N TYR A 159 -0.85 -20.70 -1.51
CA TYR A 159 0.10 -20.13 -2.46
C TYR A 159 0.80 -18.94 -1.82
N HIS A 160 2.11 -19.03 -1.65
CA HIS A 160 2.95 -17.90 -1.24
C HIS A 160 3.83 -17.48 -2.43
N LEU A 161 3.46 -16.38 -3.07
CA LEU A 161 4.21 -15.78 -4.16
C LEU A 161 5.23 -14.79 -3.57
N GLN A 162 6.42 -15.29 -3.27
CA GLN A 162 7.48 -14.54 -2.59
C GLN A 162 8.29 -13.73 -3.62
N LEU A 163 7.72 -12.62 -4.08
CA LEU A 163 8.31 -11.76 -5.10
C LEU A 163 9.47 -10.92 -4.55
N LYS A 164 10.35 -10.46 -5.45
CA LYS A 164 11.32 -9.42 -5.11
C LYS A 164 10.61 -8.08 -4.91
N PRO A 165 11.03 -7.23 -3.92
CA PRO A 165 10.48 -5.88 -3.76
C PRO A 165 10.51 -5.07 -5.07
N GLY A 166 9.43 -4.34 -5.37
CA GLY A 166 9.31 -3.51 -6.56
C GLY A 166 8.79 -4.22 -7.82
N THR A 167 8.48 -5.52 -7.77
CA THR A 167 8.06 -6.31 -8.94
C THR A 167 6.57 -6.69 -8.94
N ASN A 168 5.74 -5.95 -8.20
CA ASN A 168 4.30 -6.22 -8.11
C ASN A 168 3.62 -6.20 -9.49
N VAL A 169 3.94 -5.19 -10.32
CA VAL A 169 3.36 -5.03 -11.67
C VAL A 169 3.66 -6.24 -12.55
N ALA A 170 4.92 -6.71 -12.54
CA ALA A 170 5.31 -7.88 -13.32
C ALA A 170 4.58 -9.15 -12.85
N LEU A 171 4.45 -9.34 -11.52
CA LEU A 171 3.75 -10.50 -10.97
C LEU A 171 2.26 -10.51 -11.33
N LEU A 172 1.59 -9.37 -11.19
CA LEU A 172 0.16 -9.25 -11.51
C LEU A 172 -0.08 -9.40 -13.02
N ASN A 173 0.81 -8.88 -13.87
CA ASN A 173 0.76 -9.15 -15.31
C ASN A 173 0.87 -10.64 -15.63
N MET A 174 1.73 -11.39 -14.93
CA MET A 174 1.78 -12.85 -15.10
C MET A 174 0.46 -13.52 -14.72
N MET A 175 -0.16 -13.09 -13.60
CA MET A 175 -1.46 -13.63 -13.17
C MET A 175 -2.54 -13.35 -14.22
N MET A 176 -2.69 -12.10 -14.65
CA MET A 176 -3.66 -11.68 -15.67
C MET A 176 -3.42 -12.39 -17.02
N HIS A 177 -2.15 -12.55 -17.44
CA HIS A 177 -1.80 -13.31 -18.64
C HIS A 177 -2.38 -14.74 -18.59
N TYR A 178 -2.17 -15.46 -17.47
CA TYR A 178 -2.70 -16.81 -17.36
C TYR A 178 -4.22 -16.85 -17.31
N ILE A 179 -4.86 -15.92 -16.61
CA ILE A 179 -6.32 -15.83 -16.53
C ILE A 179 -6.92 -15.65 -17.93
N VAL A 180 -6.37 -14.74 -18.72
CA VAL A 180 -6.86 -14.46 -20.08
C VAL A 180 -6.52 -15.60 -21.04
N LYS A 181 -5.28 -16.08 -21.03
CA LYS A 181 -4.78 -17.13 -21.93
C LYS A 181 -5.52 -18.46 -21.76
N GLU A 182 -5.83 -18.83 -20.54
CA GLU A 182 -6.47 -20.10 -20.19
C GLU A 182 -8.01 -19.99 -20.20
N GLY A 183 -8.54 -18.79 -20.49
CA GLY A 183 -9.99 -18.56 -20.58
C GLY A 183 -10.72 -18.60 -19.23
N TRP A 184 -10.03 -18.28 -18.12
CA TRP A 184 -10.66 -18.26 -16.77
C TRP A 184 -11.39 -16.94 -16.48
N VAL A 185 -11.69 -16.17 -17.51
CA VAL A 185 -12.41 -14.90 -17.44
C VAL A 185 -13.91 -15.11 -17.29
N LYS A 186 -14.60 -14.19 -16.65
CA LYS A 186 -16.07 -14.12 -16.60
C LYS A 186 -16.56 -13.22 -17.74
N GLN A 187 -16.67 -13.78 -18.96
CA GLN A 187 -16.94 -13.01 -20.17
C GLN A 187 -18.23 -12.19 -20.07
N GLU A 188 -19.31 -12.74 -19.49
CA GLU A 188 -20.56 -12.02 -19.30
C GLU A 188 -20.38 -10.74 -18.45
N PHE A 189 -19.56 -10.81 -17.38
CA PHE A 189 -19.25 -9.64 -16.55
C PHE A 189 -18.44 -8.61 -17.33
N ILE A 190 -17.46 -9.07 -18.10
CA ILE A 190 -16.61 -8.21 -18.94
C ILE A 190 -17.47 -7.44 -19.93
N ASP A 191 -18.35 -8.13 -20.66
CA ASP A 191 -19.19 -7.55 -21.71
C ASP A 191 -20.19 -6.53 -21.17
N GLN A 192 -20.67 -6.72 -19.94
CA GLN A 192 -21.72 -5.88 -19.33
C GLN A 192 -21.16 -4.76 -18.45
N ARG A 193 -19.96 -4.89 -17.91
CA ARG A 193 -19.48 -4.09 -16.79
C ARG A 193 -18.10 -3.46 -16.97
N THR A 194 -17.42 -3.73 -18.09
CA THR A 194 -16.05 -3.20 -18.30
C THR A 194 -15.94 -2.49 -19.64
N GLU A 195 -14.92 -1.68 -19.77
CA GLU A 195 -14.51 -1.00 -21.01
C GLU A 195 -13.06 -1.36 -21.35
N GLY A 196 -12.67 -1.27 -22.63
CA GLY A 196 -11.29 -1.45 -23.07
C GLY A 196 -10.79 -2.90 -23.08
N TRP A 197 -11.67 -3.90 -23.02
CA TRP A 197 -11.30 -5.31 -22.93
C TRP A 197 -10.35 -5.80 -24.04
N GLU A 198 -10.59 -5.44 -25.29
CA GLU A 198 -9.77 -5.95 -26.42
C GLU A 198 -8.33 -5.41 -26.37
N ASP A 199 -8.14 -4.15 -26.00
CA ASP A 199 -6.82 -3.56 -25.83
C ASP A 199 -6.10 -4.17 -24.61
N PHE A 200 -6.79 -4.31 -23.49
CA PHE A 200 -6.28 -4.99 -22.29
C PHE A 200 -5.85 -6.42 -22.61
N LYS A 201 -6.69 -7.20 -23.24
CA LYS A 201 -6.43 -8.59 -23.64
C LYS A 201 -5.19 -8.69 -24.53
N LYS A 202 -5.08 -7.83 -25.52
CA LYS A 202 -3.92 -7.78 -26.41
C LYS A 202 -2.63 -7.50 -25.65
N GLU A 203 -2.64 -6.52 -24.77
CA GLU A 203 -1.48 -6.12 -23.96
C GLU A 203 -1.06 -7.24 -23.01
N VAL A 204 -1.99 -7.79 -22.26
CA VAL A 204 -1.73 -8.87 -21.29
C VAL A 204 -1.23 -10.16 -21.94
N LEU A 205 -1.67 -10.46 -23.17
CA LEU A 205 -1.19 -11.62 -23.91
C LEU A 205 0.19 -11.41 -24.54
N SER A 206 0.64 -10.16 -24.72
CA SER A 206 1.92 -9.82 -25.33
C SER A 206 3.11 -9.92 -24.36
N VAL A 207 2.88 -10.07 -23.06
CA VAL A 207 3.94 -10.04 -22.04
C VAL A 207 4.90 -11.24 -22.12
N ASP A 208 6.18 -10.98 -21.88
CA ASP A 208 7.21 -12.04 -21.78
C ASP A 208 7.22 -12.66 -20.38
N ILE A 209 6.52 -13.77 -20.24
CA ILE A 209 6.43 -14.51 -18.96
C ILE A 209 7.81 -14.95 -18.45
N ALA A 210 8.75 -15.30 -19.34
CA ALA A 210 10.08 -15.73 -18.92
C ALA A 210 10.90 -14.56 -18.37
N ALA A 211 10.75 -13.38 -18.94
CA ALA A 211 11.38 -12.16 -18.41
C ALA A 211 10.78 -11.79 -17.04
N MET A 212 9.45 -11.81 -16.90
CA MET A 212 8.75 -11.50 -15.66
C MET A 212 9.07 -12.50 -14.53
N GLU A 213 9.21 -13.78 -14.86
CA GLU A 213 9.64 -14.80 -13.89
C GLU A 213 11.04 -14.49 -13.35
N ARG A 214 12.00 -14.12 -14.22
CA ARG A 214 13.34 -13.72 -13.80
C ARG A 214 13.32 -12.44 -12.95
N GLU A 215 12.49 -11.48 -13.34
CA GLU A 215 12.32 -10.21 -12.65
C GLU A 215 11.76 -10.42 -11.25
N THR A 216 10.63 -11.10 -11.13
CA THR A 216 9.92 -11.35 -9.87
C THR A 216 10.64 -12.35 -8.98
N GLY A 217 11.33 -13.32 -9.59
CA GLY A 217 11.92 -14.48 -8.90
C GLY A 217 10.89 -15.53 -8.45
N VAL A 218 9.64 -15.44 -8.93
CA VAL A 218 8.57 -16.38 -8.60
C VAL A 218 8.35 -17.35 -9.76
N ASP A 219 8.34 -18.65 -9.47
CA ASP A 219 8.09 -19.70 -10.46
C ASP A 219 6.76 -19.47 -11.19
N ARG A 220 6.80 -19.49 -12.52
CA ARG A 220 5.64 -19.25 -13.38
C ARG A 220 4.50 -20.23 -13.17
N ASN A 221 4.79 -21.49 -12.82
CA ASN A 221 3.74 -22.48 -12.58
C ASN A 221 3.03 -22.20 -11.27
N LEU A 222 3.78 -21.74 -10.23
CA LEU A 222 3.19 -21.33 -8.97
C LEU A 222 2.27 -20.10 -9.18
N VAL A 223 2.69 -19.14 -10.00
CA VAL A 223 1.85 -17.98 -10.37
C VAL A 223 0.60 -18.44 -11.11
N ARG A 224 0.74 -19.35 -12.08
CA ARG A 224 -0.39 -19.91 -12.85
C ARG A 224 -1.41 -20.60 -11.94
N GLU A 225 -0.97 -21.45 -11.03
CA GLU A 225 -1.88 -22.13 -10.11
C GLU A 225 -2.58 -21.15 -9.13
N ALA A 226 -1.88 -20.16 -8.62
CA ALA A 226 -2.47 -19.11 -7.80
C ALA A 226 -3.50 -18.28 -8.59
N ALA A 227 -3.17 -17.90 -9.83
CA ALA A 227 -4.08 -17.17 -10.73
C ALA A 227 -5.35 -18.00 -11.01
N LYS A 228 -5.21 -19.30 -11.28
CA LYS A 228 -6.33 -20.22 -11.45
C LYS A 228 -7.21 -20.25 -10.21
N ALA A 229 -6.62 -20.47 -9.04
CA ALA A 229 -7.36 -20.54 -7.77
C ALA A 229 -8.14 -19.25 -7.47
N TYR A 230 -7.60 -18.09 -7.87
CA TYR A 230 -8.27 -16.81 -7.73
C TYR A 230 -9.42 -16.64 -8.73
N ALA A 231 -9.13 -16.81 -10.02
CA ALA A 231 -10.07 -16.52 -11.10
C ALA A 231 -11.24 -17.51 -11.20
N THR A 232 -11.02 -18.82 -10.87
CA THR A 232 -12.08 -19.82 -10.90
C THR A 232 -12.84 -19.97 -9.60
N SER A 233 -12.52 -19.16 -8.60
CA SER A 233 -13.24 -19.12 -7.33
C SER A 233 -14.67 -18.60 -7.52
N PRO A 234 -15.68 -19.21 -6.87
CA PRO A 234 -17.04 -18.67 -6.88
C PRO A 234 -17.12 -17.23 -6.35
N ALA A 235 -16.31 -16.92 -5.34
CA ALA A 235 -16.16 -15.57 -4.79
C ALA A 235 -14.71 -15.40 -4.28
N ALA A 236 -14.01 -14.41 -4.80
CA ALA A 236 -12.67 -14.05 -4.36
C ALA A 236 -12.65 -12.62 -3.80
N MET A 237 -11.79 -12.39 -2.83
CA MET A 237 -11.61 -11.08 -2.20
C MET A 237 -10.11 -10.79 -2.01
N SER A 238 -9.68 -9.59 -2.38
CA SER A 238 -8.30 -9.15 -2.20
C SER A 238 -8.15 -8.10 -1.10
N PHE A 239 -7.03 -8.17 -0.38
CA PHE A 239 -6.59 -7.18 0.59
C PHE A 239 -5.19 -6.71 0.21
N HIS A 240 -5.01 -5.42 0.01
CA HIS A 240 -3.69 -4.87 -0.23
C HIS A 240 -3.31 -3.86 0.86
N GLY A 241 -2.01 -3.63 1.02
CA GLY A 241 -1.48 -2.68 1.99
C GLY A 241 -0.34 -1.85 1.40
N LEU A 242 0.49 -1.31 2.28
CA LEU A 242 1.58 -0.39 1.95
C LEU A 242 2.66 -1.02 1.05
N GLY A 243 2.83 -2.33 1.08
CA GLY A 243 3.71 -3.05 0.15
C GLY A 243 3.26 -3.01 -1.32
N VAL A 244 2.03 -2.53 -1.58
CA VAL A 244 1.51 -2.20 -2.90
C VAL A 244 1.63 -0.71 -3.18
N THR A 245 1.19 0.12 -2.24
CA THR A 245 0.94 1.55 -2.47
C THR A 245 2.17 2.43 -2.29
N GLU A 246 3.09 2.07 -1.40
CA GLU A 246 4.31 2.85 -1.13
C GLU A 246 5.45 2.51 -2.12
N HIS A 247 5.09 2.40 -3.39
CA HIS A 247 5.99 2.25 -4.53
C HIS A 247 5.68 3.33 -5.58
N TYR A 248 6.67 3.68 -6.41
CA TYR A 248 6.43 4.64 -7.49
C TYR A 248 5.38 4.14 -8.51
N GLN A 249 5.17 2.83 -8.62
CA GLN A 249 4.13 2.19 -9.41
C GLN A 249 2.86 1.86 -8.62
N GLY A 250 2.69 2.38 -7.39
CA GLY A 250 1.60 2.01 -6.49
C GLY A 250 0.21 2.15 -7.10
N THR A 251 -0.06 3.26 -7.80
CA THR A 251 -1.34 3.49 -8.48
C THR A 251 -1.62 2.42 -9.56
N PHE A 252 -0.62 2.10 -10.39
CA PHE A 252 -0.76 1.06 -11.42
C PHE A 252 -0.99 -0.32 -10.81
N THR A 253 -0.27 -0.65 -9.74
CA THR A 253 -0.48 -1.93 -9.03
C THR A 253 -1.90 -2.05 -8.48
N VAL A 254 -2.47 -0.95 -7.94
CA VAL A 254 -3.87 -0.94 -7.47
C VAL A 254 -4.85 -1.14 -8.62
N MET A 255 -4.63 -0.49 -9.77
CA MET A 255 -5.44 -0.70 -10.98
C MET A 255 -5.41 -2.17 -11.40
N GLN A 256 -4.23 -2.80 -11.45
CA GLN A 256 -4.09 -4.22 -11.79
C GLN A 256 -4.79 -5.16 -10.80
N ILE A 257 -4.81 -4.82 -9.49
CA ILE A 257 -5.58 -5.59 -8.51
C ILE A 257 -7.08 -5.44 -8.76
N ALA A 258 -7.51 -4.29 -9.25
CA ALA A 258 -8.91 -4.05 -9.62
C ALA A 258 -9.32 -4.75 -10.92
N ASP A 259 -8.37 -4.97 -11.84
CA ASP A 259 -8.58 -5.65 -13.12
C ASP A 259 -8.62 -7.19 -12.97
N LEU A 260 -8.08 -7.74 -11.86
CA LEU A 260 -8.15 -9.18 -11.53
C LEU A 260 -9.56 -9.63 -11.11
#